data_15dab5cc31b97694bf9b6698c4f08118
#
_entry.id   15dab5cc31b97694bf9b6698c4f08118
#
_cell.length_a   1.000
_cell.length_b   1.000
_cell.length_c   1.000
_cell.angle_alpha   90.00
_cell.angle_beta   90.00
_cell.angle_gamma   90.00
#
_symmetry.space_group_name_H-M   'P 1'
#
loop_
_entity.id
_entity.type
_entity.pdbx_description
1 polymer ?
#
loop_
_entity_poly.entity_id
_entity_poly.type
_entity_poly.pdbx_seq_one_letter_code
_entity_poly.pdbx_strand_id
1 'polypeptide(L)'
;MDNLKDIRWKQRFENFDKSYKLLNKYAKQPITTELERAGIIQFFEMTFELAWKVLKDYLEAQEYLVKSPRETVKQAFQIGLIDNGHIWMDALSNRN
;
A
#
# COMPACT_ATOMS: atom_id res chain seq x y z
N MET A 1 15.47 8.44 20.01
CA MET A 1 16.01 8.27 18.69
C MET A 1 15.15 7.36 17.88
N ASP A 2 14.59 7.89 16.83
CA ASP A 2 13.60 7.15 16.07
C ASP A 2 14.11 6.62 14.77
N ASN A 3 15.43 6.54 14.64
CA ASN A 3 16.06 6.17 13.40
C ASN A 3 15.63 4.79 12.90
N LEU A 4 15.37 3.86 13.82
CA LEU A 4 14.95 2.52 13.41
C LEU A 4 13.58 2.53 12.75
N LYS A 5 12.64 3.31 13.28
CA LYS A 5 11.32 3.41 12.68
C LYS A 5 11.36 4.10 11.33
N ASP A 6 12.17 5.17 11.22
CA ASP A 6 12.34 5.85 9.94
C ASP A 6 13.01 4.94 8.90
N ILE A 7 14.00 4.19 9.30
CA ILE A 7 14.67 3.26 8.40
C ILE A 7 13.68 2.19 7.93
N ARG A 8 12.84 1.69 8.84
CA ARG A 8 11.89 0.63 8.50
C ARG A 8 10.88 1.08 7.45
N TRP A 9 10.26 2.25 7.64
CA TRP A 9 9.25 2.67 6.66
C TRP A 9 9.88 3.01 5.32
N LYS A 10 11.10 3.52 5.31
CA LYS A 10 11.80 3.81 4.06
C LYS A 10 12.14 2.54 3.31
N GLN A 11 12.58 1.50 4.01
CA GLN A 11 12.87 0.22 3.39
C GLN A 11 11.61 -0.41 2.81
N ARG A 12 10.51 -0.34 3.54
CA ARG A 12 9.23 -0.84 3.04
C ARG A 12 8.75 -0.02 1.84
N PHE A 13 8.97 1.29 1.90
CA PHE A 13 8.62 2.14 0.77
C PHE A 13 9.38 1.74 -0.49
N GLU A 14 10.67 1.44 -0.36
CA GLU A 14 11.46 1.00 -1.51
C GLU A 14 10.88 -0.28 -2.11
N ASN A 15 10.50 -1.23 -1.27
CA ASN A 15 9.91 -2.47 -1.75
C ASN A 15 8.56 -2.22 -2.42
N PHE A 16 7.74 -1.36 -1.83
CA PHE A 16 6.49 -0.98 -2.42
C PHE A 16 6.70 -0.30 -3.78
N ASP A 17 7.65 0.62 -3.84
CA ASP A 17 7.91 1.39 -5.05
C ASP A 17 8.30 0.47 -6.21
N LYS A 18 9.15 -0.51 -5.94
CA LYS A 18 9.53 -1.49 -6.96
C LYS A 18 8.32 -2.28 -7.45
N SER A 19 7.50 -2.74 -6.51
CA SER A 19 6.32 -3.52 -6.83
C SER A 19 5.32 -2.67 -7.62
N TYR A 20 5.13 -1.43 -7.20
CA TYR A 20 4.22 -0.51 -7.87
C TYR A 20 4.64 -0.23 -9.31
N LYS A 21 5.93 -0.01 -9.52
CA LYS A 21 6.45 0.27 -10.86
C LYS A 21 6.23 -0.92 -11.80
N LEU A 22 6.46 -2.13 -11.29
CA LEU A 22 6.21 -3.33 -12.07
C LEU A 22 4.73 -3.52 -12.36
N LEU A 23 3.88 -3.33 -11.35
CA LEU A 23 2.44 -3.43 -11.52
C LEU A 23 1.95 -2.44 -12.57
N ASN A 24 2.41 -1.20 -12.48
CA ASN A 24 2.02 -0.16 -13.41
C ASN A 24 2.45 -0.50 -14.83
N LYS A 25 3.64 -1.06 -14.99
CA LYS A 25 4.16 -1.48 -16.28
C LYS A 25 3.29 -2.59 -16.89
N TYR A 26 3.00 -3.61 -16.11
CA TYR A 26 2.25 -4.76 -16.62
C TYR A 26 0.77 -4.48 -16.79
N ALA A 27 0.21 -3.57 -16.00
CA ALA A 27 -1.19 -3.19 -16.12
C ALA A 27 -1.48 -2.47 -17.43
N LYS A 28 -0.46 -1.90 -18.07
CA LYS A 28 -0.61 -1.22 -19.35
C LYS A 28 -0.56 -2.16 -20.54
N GLN A 29 -0.19 -3.42 -20.32
CA GLN A 29 -0.10 -4.39 -21.40
C GLN A 29 -1.44 -5.09 -21.58
N PRO A 30 -1.72 -5.59 -22.80
CA PRO A 30 -2.97 -6.32 -23.01
C PRO A 30 -3.02 -7.58 -22.13
N ILE A 31 -4.16 -7.80 -21.51
CA ILE A 31 -4.40 -8.96 -20.67
C ILE A 31 -5.37 -9.84 -21.46
N THR A 32 -4.87 -10.92 -22.05
CA THR A 32 -5.65 -11.73 -22.97
C THR A 32 -6.00 -13.13 -22.45
N THR A 33 -5.36 -13.57 -21.37
CA THR A 33 -5.63 -14.90 -20.83
C THR A 33 -6.09 -14.79 -19.38
N GLU A 34 -6.78 -15.84 -18.91
CA GLU A 34 -7.19 -15.90 -17.51
C GLU A 34 -5.99 -15.94 -16.57
N LEU A 35 -4.92 -16.60 -16.99
CA LEU A 35 -3.72 -16.68 -16.18
C LEU A 35 -3.10 -15.29 -15.99
N GLU A 36 -3.03 -14.51 -17.07
CA GLU A 36 -2.52 -13.15 -16.99
C GLU A 36 -3.38 -12.28 -16.07
N ARG A 37 -4.71 -12.43 -16.18
CA ARG A 37 -5.62 -11.68 -15.33
C ARG A 37 -5.44 -12.04 -13.88
N ALA A 38 -5.39 -13.34 -13.57
CA ALA A 38 -5.19 -13.79 -12.20
C ALA A 38 -3.86 -13.30 -11.64
N GLY A 39 -2.82 -13.31 -12.47
CA GLY A 39 -1.50 -12.82 -12.05
C GLY A 39 -1.51 -11.35 -11.70
N ILE A 40 -2.17 -10.53 -12.52
CA ILE A 40 -2.26 -9.09 -12.29
C ILE A 40 -3.04 -8.80 -11.00
N ILE A 41 -4.14 -9.52 -10.78
CA ILE A 41 -4.95 -9.33 -9.58
C ILE A 41 -4.13 -9.67 -8.34
N GLN A 42 -3.41 -10.78 -8.38
CA GLN A 42 -2.59 -11.18 -7.24
C GLN A 42 -1.46 -10.20 -6.99
N PHE A 43 -0.85 -9.70 -8.06
CA PHE A 43 0.22 -8.71 -7.95
C PHE A 43 -0.32 -7.42 -7.35
N PHE A 44 -1.53 -7.02 -7.74
CA PHE A 44 -2.17 -5.85 -7.16
C PHE A 44 -2.38 -6.03 -5.66
N GLU A 45 -2.90 -7.18 -5.25
CA GLU A 45 -3.13 -7.45 -3.83
C GLU A 45 -1.83 -7.39 -3.04
N MET A 46 -0.78 -7.97 -3.58
CA MET A 46 0.53 -7.96 -2.93
C MET A 46 1.08 -6.54 -2.80
N THR A 47 0.96 -5.77 -3.87
CA THR A 47 1.43 -4.38 -3.87
C THR A 47 0.61 -3.54 -2.89
N PHE A 48 -0.69 -3.77 -2.82
CA PHE A 48 -1.55 -3.06 -1.87
C PHE A 48 -1.18 -3.37 -0.42
N GLU A 49 -0.84 -4.64 -0.13
CA GLU A 49 -0.38 -5.00 1.21
C GLU A 49 0.88 -4.25 1.58
N LEU A 50 1.80 -4.10 0.64
CA LEU A 50 3.01 -3.32 0.89
C LEU A 50 2.66 -1.84 1.13
N ALA A 51 1.71 -1.32 0.37
CA ALA A 51 1.34 0.08 0.46
C ALA A 51 0.79 0.46 1.83
N TRP A 52 -0.20 -0.31 2.33
CA TRP A 52 -0.78 0.07 3.62
C TRP A 52 0.20 -0.16 4.78
N LYS A 53 1.12 -1.11 4.63
CA LYS A 53 2.15 -1.32 5.65
C LYS A 53 3.16 -0.17 5.67
N VAL A 54 3.47 0.41 4.51
CA VAL A 54 4.28 1.62 4.47
C VAL A 54 3.59 2.76 5.21
N LEU A 55 2.30 2.94 4.97
CA LEU A 55 1.52 3.96 5.68
C LEU A 55 1.57 3.74 7.18
N LYS A 56 1.38 2.50 7.60
CA LYS A 56 1.41 2.16 9.02
C LYS A 56 2.76 2.48 9.64
N ASP A 57 3.83 2.04 9.00
CA ASP A 57 5.16 2.27 9.53
C ASP A 57 5.50 3.76 9.58
N TYR A 58 5.11 4.51 8.55
CA TYR A 58 5.34 5.95 8.53
C TYR A 58 4.57 6.63 9.66
N LEU A 59 3.30 6.27 9.84
CA LEU A 59 2.49 6.86 10.90
C LEU A 59 3.08 6.55 12.27
N GLU A 60 3.56 5.33 12.48
CA GLU A 60 4.19 4.97 13.73
C GLU A 60 5.47 5.77 13.97
N ALA A 61 6.23 6.03 12.91
CA ALA A 61 7.42 6.88 13.02
C ALA A 61 7.05 8.32 13.40
N GLN A 62 5.85 8.76 13.04
CA GLN A 62 5.33 10.07 13.41
C GLN A 62 4.54 10.03 14.73
N GLU A 63 4.64 8.91 15.44
CA GLU A 63 4.06 8.72 16.77
C GLU A 63 2.54 8.62 16.80
N TYR A 64 1.94 8.27 15.67
CA TYR A 64 0.53 7.91 15.64
C TYR A 64 0.39 6.43 15.98
N LEU A 65 -0.61 6.10 16.77
CA LEU A 65 -0.90 4.71 17.11
C LEU A 65 -2.04 4.21 16.24
N VAL A 66 -1.74 3.31 15.32
CA VAL A 66 -2.75 2.69 14.46
C VAL A 66 -2.59 1.17 14.54
N LYS A 67 -3.72 0.46 14.65
CA LYS A 67 -3.71 -0.97 14.91
C LYS A 67 -4.24 -1.82 13.77
N SER A 68 -4.96 -1.22 12.83
CA SER A 68 -5.56 -1.97 11.76
C SER A 68 -5.37 -1.25 10.44
N PRO A 69 -5.53 -1.95 9.31
CA PRO A 69 -5.45 -1.27 8.01
C PRO A 69 -6.44 -0.13 7.88
N ARG A 70 -7.67 -0.30 8.39
CA ARG A 70 -8.68 0.75 8.30
C ARG A 70 -8.30 1.98 9.11
N GLU A 71 -7.81 1.79 10.33
CA GLU A 71 -7.34 2.90 11.16
C GLU A 71 -6.18 3.61 10.48
N THR A 72 -5.27 2.83 9.89
CA THR A 72 -4.12 3.37 9.19
C THR A 72 -4.55 4.30 8.05
N VAL A 73 -5.47 3.83 7.22
CA VAL A 73 -5.96 4.61 6.09
C VAL A 73 -6.70 5.86 6.56
N LYS A 74 -7.53 5.73 7.59
CA LYS A 74 -8.24 6.88 8.13
C LYS A 74 -7.29 7.95 8.66
N GLN A 75 -6.29 7.52 9.43
CA GLN A 75 -5.33 8.46 9.99
C GLN A 75 -4.50 9.12 8.89
N ALA A 76 -4.07 8.35 7.89
CA ALA A 76 -3.32 8.88 6.76
C ALA A 76 -4.13 9.94 6.00
N PHE A 77 -5.42 9.69 5.84
CA PHE A 77 -6.30 10.65 5.18
C PHE A 77 -6.46 11.93 6.03
N GLN A 78 -6.63 11.76 7.34
CA GLN A 78 -6.83 12.90 8.24
C GLN A 78 -5.65 13.87 8.25
N ILE A 79 -4.43 13.34 8.15
CA ILE A 79 -3.24 14.20 8.16
C ILE A 79 -2.81 14.63 6.77
N GLY A 80 -3.59 14.29 5.73
CA GLY A 80 -3.30 14.72 4.37
C GLY A 80 -2.21 13.94 3.67
N LEU A 81 -1.83 12.78 4.22
CA LEU A 81 -0.83 11.93 3.58
C LEU A 81 -1.36 11.27 2.32
N ILE A 82 -2.65 10.94 2.33
CA ILE A 82 -3.35 10.47 1.14
C ILE A 82 -4.61 11.32 0.96
N ASP A 83 -5.06 11.45 -0.28
CA ASP A 83 -6.23 12.30 -0.58
C ASP A 83 -7.40 11.52 -1.16
N ASN A 84 -7.24 10.21 -1.39
CA ASN A 84 -8.27 9.37 -1.98
C ASN A 84 -8.61 8.22 -1.03
N GLY A 85 -8.89 8.56 0.22
CA GLY A 85 -9.14 7.58 1.28
C GLY A 85 -10.25 6.59 0.93
N HIS A 86 -11.28 7.04 0.19
CA HIS A 86 -12.38 6.15 -0.17
C HIS A 86 -11.92 5.03 -1.10
N ILE A 87 -10.96 5.31 -1.99
CA ILE A 87 -10.41 4.26 -2.87
C ILE A 87 -9.66 3.22 -2.05
N TRP A 88 -8.87 3.69 -1.07
CA TRP A 88 -8.17 2.79 -0.16
C TRP A 88 -9.13 1.93 0.64
N MET A 89 -10.22 2.54 1.14
CA MET A 89 -11.22 1.80 1.92
C MET A 89 -11.93 0.76 1.08
N ASP A 90 -12.24 1.10 -0.17
CA ASP A 90 -12.85 0.15 -1.10
C ASP A 90 -11.91 -1.02 -1.36
N ALA A 91 -10.62 -0.73 -1.56
CA ALA A 91 -9.65 -1.79 -1.78
C ALA A 91 -9.54 -2.71 -0.57
N LEU A 92 -9.58 -2.16 0.64
CA LEU A 92 -9.58 -2.97 1.85
C LEU A 92 -10.82 -3.85 1.96
N SER A 93 -11.97 -3.32 1.58
CA SER A 93 -13.23 -4.05 1.66
C SER A 93 -13.30 -5.20 0.65
N ASN A 94 -12.63 -5.05 -0.48
CA ASN A 94 -12.70 -6.02 -1.57
C ASN A 94 -11.58 -7.05 -1.56
N ARG A 95 -10.61 -6.92 -0.67
CA ARG A 95 -9.54 -7.91 -0.62
C ARG A 95 -9.98 -9.13 0.19
N ASN A 96 -9.42 -10.25 -0.14
CA ASN A 96 -9.70 -11.50 0.57
C ASN A 96 -8.65 -11.82 1.60
#